data_b9bd56ea5cbe9758b644a79554071d5b
#
_entry.id   b9bd56ea5cbe9758b644a79554071d5b
#
_cell.length_a   1.000
_cell.length_b   1.000
_cell.length_c   1.000
_cell.angle_alpha   90.00
_cell.angle_beta   90.00
_cell.angle_gamma   90.00
#
_symmetry.space_group_name_H-M   'P 1'
#
loop_
_entity.id
_entity.type
_entity.pdbx_description
1 polymer ?
#
loop_
_entity_poly.entity_id
_entity_poly.type
_entity_poly.pdbx_seq_one_letter_code
_entity_poly.pdbx_strand_id
1 'polypeptide(L)'
;MTQDYQPQNIFTYPHMPANFQRVAVLPLACETRCADLPEGCEALNPVLIAELAKTKQFEVISVNPETLRSRTGKSTWTGAEVLPADFFESLHRSYGCDAVLFCQLTVFRAYAPLAVGWRMKMVDTQTRQILWSADELFDAGEPSALNGARHYQSAELRGSQADDWGIRNSPRQFGQYAAAQLAARLPGQQKSR
;
A
#
# COMPACT_ATOMS: atom_id res chain seq x y z
N MET A 1 -11.43 24.43 12.30
CA MET A 1 -10.46 23.78 11.39
C MET A 1 -10.64 22.27 11.55
N THR A 2 -11.14 21.59 10.54
CA THR A 2 -11.27 20.13 10.58
C THR A 2 -9.89 19.52 10.34
N GLN A 3 -9.42 18.72 11.28
CA GLN A 3 -8.12 18.05 11.18
C GLN A 3 -8.15 17.01 10.05
N ASP A 4 -7.03 16.85 9.33
CA ASP A 4 -6.89 15.80 8.31
C ASP A 4 -6.91 14.42 8.95
N TYR A 5 -7.42 13.44 8.22
CA TYR A 5 -7.44 12.05 8.65
C TYR A 5 -6.01 11.57 8.92
N GLN A 6 -5.84 10.95 10.07
CA GLN A 6 -4.58 10.34 10.47
C GLN A 6 -4.78 8.83 10.63
N PRO A 7 -4.07 8.00 9.85
CA PRO A 7 -4.08 6.55 10.04
C PRO A 7 -3.70 6.19 11.48
N GLN A 8 -4.47 5.31 12.11
CA GLN A 8 -4.31 4.95 13.53
C GLN A 8 -4.00 3.47 13.74
N ASN A 9 -4.47 2.60 12.86
CA ASN A 9 -4.25 1.16 12.96
C ASN A 9 -2.96 0.75 12.22
N ILE A 10 -1.83 1.24 12.73
CA ILE A 10 -0.50 1.00 12.17
C ILE A 10 0.41 0.41 13.26
N PHE A 11 1.08 -0.67 12.91
CA PHE A 11 2.16 -1.25 13.70
C PHE A 11 3.50 -1.00 13.00
N THR A 12 4.50 -0.58 13.76
CA THR A 12 5.90 -0.45 13.30
C THR A 12 6.81 -1.15 14.29
N TYR A 13 7.66 -2.05 13.78
CA TYR A 13 8.64 -2.75 14.60
C TYR A 13 9.72 -1.76 15.09
N PRO A 14 10.05 -1.74 16.39
CA PRO A 14 10.92 -0.71 16.96
C PRO A 14 12.38 -0.78 16.47
N HIS A 15 12.82 -1.96 16.01
CA HIS A 15 14.22 -2.21 15.66
C HIS A 15 14.33 -2.63 14.20
N MET A 16 14.25 -1.67 13.26
CA MET A 16 14.43 -1.95 11.84
C MET A 16 15.83 -2.54 11.56
N PRO A 17 15.94 -3.55 10.68
CA PRO A 17 17.24 -4.08 10.27
C PRO A 17 18.13 -2.99 9.68
N ALA A 18 19.42 -2.96 10.09
CA ALA A 18 20.37 -1.92 9.65
C ALA A 18 20.60 -1.89 8.13
N ASN A 19 20.45 -3.04 7.46
CA ASN A 19 20.70 -3.20 6.02
C ASN A 19 19.40 -3.30 5.20
N PHE A 20 18.30 -2.74 5.69
CA PHE A 20 17.03 -2.76 5.02
C PHE A 20 17.03 -1.79 3.82
N GLN A 21 17.08 -2.31 2.61
CA GLN A 21 17.21 -1.50 1.39
C GLN A 21 16.19 -1.81 0.31
N ARG A 22 15.79 -3.09 0.16
CA ARG A 22 15.00 -3.55 -0.99
C ARG A 22 13.73 -4.26 -0.54
N VAL A 23 12.58 -3.82 -1.04
CA VAL A 23 11.27 -4.38 -0.71
C VAL A 23 10.61 -4.93 -1.96
N ALA A 24 10.32 -6.23 -1.96
CA ALA A 24 9.47 -6.84 -2.97
C ALA A 24 8.00 -6.56 -2.64
N VAL A 25 7.35 -5.78 -3.49
CA VAL A 25 5.93 -5.45 -3.36
C VAL A 25 5.13 -6.45 -4.19
N LEU A 26 4.31 -7.24 -3.52
CA LEU A 26 3.46 -8.22 -4.16
C LEU A 26 2.30 -7.55 -4.91
N PRO A 27 1.78 -8.20 -5.96
CA PRO A 27 0.57 -7.73 -6.64
C PRO A 27 -0.57 -7.56 -5.65
N LEU A 28 -1.35 -6.50 -5.84
CA LEU A 28 -2.47 -6.17 -4.97
C LEU A 28 -3.50 -7.30 -4.96
N ALA A 29 -3.74 -7.87 -3.79
CA ALA A 29 -4.72 -8.92 -3.59
C ALA A 29 -6.11 -8.32 -3.37
N CYS A 30 -7.14 -8.94 -3.95
CA CYS A 30 -8.54 -8.58 -3.80
C CYS A 30 -9.31 -9.72 -3.16
N GLU A 31 -10.23 -9.42 -2.26
CA GLU A 31 -11.22 -10.40 -1.87
C GLU A 31 -12.23 -10.59 -3.00
N THR A 32 -12.35 -11.82 -3.50
CA THR A 32 -13.26 -12.16 -4.62
C THR A 32 -14.75 -12.08 -4.25
N ARG A 33 -15.06 -11.78 -3.00
CA ARG A 33 -16.44 -11.76 -2.47
C ARG A 33 -17.23 -10.48 -2.81
N CYS A 34 -16.55 -9.40 -3.22
CA CYS A 34 -17.17 -8.13 -3.55
C CYS A 34 -16.96 -7.85 -5.04
N ALA A 35 -18.02 -7.56 -5.78
CA ALA A 35 -17.99 -7.39 -7.22
C ALA A 35 -17.06 -6.24 -7.70
N ASP A 36 -16.96 -5.17 -6.93
CA ASP A 36 -16.21 -3.95 -7.30
C ASP A 36 -14.70 -4.04 -6.97
N LEU A 37 -14.28 -4.99 -6.13
CA LEU A 37 -12.88 -5.12 -5.71
C LEU A 37 -11.90 -5.47 -6.84
N PRO A 38 -12.20 -6.37 -7.79
CA PRO A 38 -11.29 -6.67 -8.89
C PRO A 38 -10.97 -5.44 -9.75
N GLU A 39 -11.96 -4.62 -10.07
CA GLU A 39 -11.77 -3.36 -10.81
C GLU A 39 -10.93 -2.37 -9.99
N GLY A 40 -11.20 -2.26 -8.68
CA GLY A 40 -10.42 -1.46 -7.75
C GLY A 40 -8.95 -1.90 -7.69
N CYS A 41 -8.68 -3.20 -7.68
CA CYS A 41 -7.32 -3.72 -7.69
C CYS A 41 -6.57 -3.40 -8.98
N GLU A 42 -7.21 -3.56 -10.12
CA GLU A 42 -6.62 -3.21 -11.42
C GLU A 42 -6.28 -1.71 -11.49
N ALA A 43 -7.21 -0.86 -11.05
CA ALA A 43 -7.04 0.58 -11.06
C ALA A 43 -5.99 1.08 -10.06
N LEU A 44 -5.91 0.47 -8.86
CA LEU A 44 -5.10 0.98 -7.75
C LEU A 44 -3.73 0.30 -7.60
N ASN A 45 -3.49 -0.88 -8.18
CA ASN A 45 -2.18 -1.52 -8.10
C ASN A 45 -1.03 -0.63 -8.64
N PRO A 46 -1.11 -0.05 -9.85
CA PRO A 46 -0.06 0.85 -10.34
C PRO A 46 0.05 2.14 -9.51
N VAL A 47 -1.06 2.63 -8.96
CA VAL A 47 -1.09 3.82 -8.10
C VAL A 47 -0.33 3.56 -6.80
N LEU A 48 -0.57 2.42 -6.16
CA LEU A 48 0.13 2.02 -4.94
C LEU A 48 1.64 1.92 -5.17
N ILE A 49 2.08 1.24 -6.23
CA ILE A 49 3.50 1.10 -6.57
C ILE A 49 4.16 2.48 -6.76
N ALA A 50 3.48 3.39 -7.46
CA ALA A 50 3.97 4.75 -7.67
C ALA A 50 4.13 5.54 -6.37
N GLU A 51 3.13 5.47 -5.47
CA GLU A 51 3.21 6.17 -4.18
C GLU A 51 4.29 5.57 -3.25
N LEU A 52 4.47 4.27 -3.24
CA LEU A 52 5.56 3.62 -2.50
C LEU A 52 6.93 4.08 -3.03
N ALA A 53 7.12 4.14 -4.35
CA ALA A 53 8.36 4.58 -4.96
C ALA A 53 8.70 6.05 -4.68
N LYS A 54 7.69 6.94 -4.55
CA LYS A 54 7.88 8.36 -4.22
C LYS A 54 8.56 8.57 -2.86
N THR A 55 8.37 7.65 -1.90
CA THR A 55 8.92 7.79 -0.55
C THR A 55 10.44 7.76 -0.50
N LYS A 56 11.08 7.08 -1.47
CA LYS A 56 12.55 6.90 -1.56
C LYS A 56 13.17 6.33 -0.28
N GLN A 57 12.40 5.65 0.54
CA GLN A 57 12.87 5.06 1.80
C GLN A 57 13.61 3.75 1.57
N PHE A 58 13.25 3.04 0.50
CA PHE A 58 13.86 1.79 0.04
C PHE A 58 13.64 1.63 -1.47
N GLU A 59 14.36 0.70 -2.08
CA GLU A 59 14.13 0.32 -3.46
C GLU A 59 12.86 -0.54 -3.54
N VAL A 60 11.89 -0.08 -4.32
CA VAL A 60 10.62 -0.80 -4.57
C VAL A 60 10.80 -1.74 -5.75
N ILE A 61 10.63 -3.04 -5.51
CA ILE A 61 10.64 -4.08 -6.54
C ILE A 61 9.22 -4.57 -6.74
N SER A 62 8.59 -4.18 -7.83
CA SER A 62 7.26 -4.69 -8.19
C SER A 62 7.36 -6.13 -8.68
N VAL A 63 6.71 -7.05 -7.96
CA VAL A 63 6.70 -8.47 -8.33
C VAL A 63 5.65 -8.70 -9.41
N ASN A 64 6.05 -9.32 -10.52
CA ASN A 64 5.14 -9.66 -11.60
C ASN A 64 4.20 -10.82 -11.17
N PRO A 65 2.86 -10.72 -11.40
CA PRO A 65 1.89 -11.74 -11.01
C PRO A 65 2.17 -13.13 -11.61
N GLU A 66 2.58 -13.19 -12.88
CA GLU A 66 2.87 -14.46 -13.55
C GLU A 66 4.14 -15.12 -13.00
N THR A 67 5.16 -14.31 -12.70
CA THR A 67 6.38 -14.80 -12.06
C THR A 67 6.07 -15.29 -10.64
N LEU A 68 5.24 -14.59 -9.91
CA LEU A 68 4.81 -14.99 -8.56
C LEU A 68 4.06 -16.32 -8.63
N ARG A 69 3.12 -16.44 -9.58
CA ARG A 69 2.34 -17.67 -9.81
C ARG A 69 3.21 -18.87 -10.15
N SER A 70 4.17 -18.71 -11.04
CA SER A 70 5.06 -19.80 -11.45
C SER A 70 5.93 -20.33 -10.29
N ARG A 71 6.25 -19.49 -9.32
CA ARG A 71 7.11 -19.82 -8.17
C ARG A 71 6.35 -20.30 -6.94
N THR A 72 5.16 -19.76 -6.70
CA THR A 72 4.44 -19.95 -5.44
C THR A 72 3.06 -20.59 -5.62
N GLY A 73 2.62 -20.79 -6.86
CA GLY A 73 1.33 -21.38 -7.20
C GLY A 73 0.17 -20.37 -7.32
N LYS A 74 0.34 -19.12 -6.85
CA LYS A 74 -0.69 -18.07 -6.96
C LYS A 74 -0.10 -16.76 -7.46
N SER A 75 -0.90 -15.99 -8.18
CA SER A 75 -0.53 -14.65 -8.69
C SER A 75 -0.63 -13.53 -7.66
N THR A 76 -1.34 -13.77 -6.55
CA THR A 76 -1.51 -12.82 -5.42
C THR A 76 -1.48 -13.58 -4.11
N TRP A 77 -1.00 -12.93 -3.06
CA TRP A 77 -0.96 -13.45 -1.70
C TRP A 77 -1.32 -12.35 -0.71
N THR A 78 -2.06 -12.71 0.33
CA THR A 78 -2.32 -11.82 1.47
C THR A 78 -1.41 -12.16 2.64
N GLY A 79 -1.21 -11.21 3.54
CA GLY A 79 -0.41 -11.44 4.74
C GLY A 79 -1.08 -12.34 5.80
N ALA A 80 -2.29 -12.85 5.54
CA ALA A 80 -3.04 -13.74 6.44
C ALA A 80 -3.08 -15.20 5.96
N GLU A 81 -2.61 -15.48 4.75
CA GLU A 81 -2.62 -16.83 4.18
C GLU A 81 -1.47 -17.69 4.70
N VAL A 82 -1.68 -19.00 4.65
CA VAL A 82 -0.60 -19.97 4.88
C VAL A 82 0.29 -20.00 3.66
N LEU A 83 1.53 -19.57 3.82
CA LEU A 83 2.51 -19.46 2.74
C LEU A 83 3.26 -20.78 2.53
N PRO A 84 3.72 -21.07 1.30
CA PRO A 84 4.68 -22.16 1.06
C PRO A 84 5.93 -22.02 1.94
N ALA A 85 6.54 -23.13 2.33
CA ALA A 85 7.69 -23.12 3.26
C ALA A 85 8.89 -22.32 2.74
N ASP A 86 9.09 -22.34 1.43
CA ASP A 86 10.20 -21.65 0.73
C ASP A 86 9.81 -20.28 0.16
N PHE A 87 8.63 -19.77 0.48
CA PHE A 87 8.07 -18.56 -0.09
C PHE A 87 9.03 -17.35 -0.03
N PHE A 88 9.49 -17.00 1.16
CA PHE A 88 10.37 -15.86 1.36
C PHE A 88 11.77 -16.11 0.80
N GLU A 89 12.28 -17.34 0.94
CA GLU A 89 13.59 -17.71 0.40
C GLU A 89 13.60 -17.64 -1.14
N SER A 90 12.53 -18.12 -1.77
CA SER A 90 12.34 -18.03 -3.23
C SER A 90 12.31 -16.58 -3.72
N LEU A 91 11.61 -15.69 -3.01
CA LEU A 91 11.55 -14.26 -3.35
C LEU A 91 12.89 -13.57 -3.10
N HIS A 92 13.52 -13.83 -1.96
CA HIS A 92 14.86 -13.28 -1.65
C HIS A 92 15.88 -13.68 -2.72
N ARG A 93 15.94 -14.96 -3.10
CA ARG A 93 16.85 -15.47 -4.13
C ARG A 93 16.59 -14.85 -5.50
N SER A 94 15.32 -14.56 -5.83
CA SER A 94 14.94 -14.06 -7.15
C SER A 94 15.13 -12.55 -7.29
N TYR A 95 14.86 -11.79 -6.24
CA TYR A 95 14.80 -10.34 -6.27
C TYR A 95 15.86 -9.67 -5.39
N GLY A 96 16.59 -10.44 -4.56
CA GLY A 96 17.54 -9.89 -3.59
C GLY A 96 16.86 -8.92 -2.60
N CYS A 97 15.60 -9.18 -2.26
CA CYS A 97 14.83 -8.31 -1.38
C CYS A 97 15.05 -8.64 0.09
N ASP A 98 15.08 -7.61 0.93
CA ASP A 98 15.22 -7.75 2.39
C ASP A 98 13.87 -7.99 3.06
N ALA A 99 12.81 -7.47 2.47
CA ALA A 99 11.45 -7.68 2.93
C ALA A 99 10.46 -7.86 1.78
N VAL A 100 9.30 -8.42 2.12
CA VAL A 100 8.15 -8.58 1.23
C VAL A 100 7.00 -7.76 1.79
N LEU A 101 6.39 -6.92 0.95
CA LEU A 101 5.19 -6.17 1.27
C LEU A 101 3.98 -6.85 0.64
N PHE A 102 3.12 -7.40 1.48
CA PHE A 102 1.79 -7.89 1.13
C PHE A 102 0.83 -6.72 1.10
N CYS A 103 0.07 -6.60 0.02
CA CYS A 103 -0.91 -5.54 -0.18
C CYS A 103 -2.27 -6.14 -0.49
N GLN A 104 -3.30 -5.71 0.21
CA GLN A 104 -4.68 -6.15 0.02
C GLN A 104 -5.62 -4.95 -0.03
N LEU A 105 -6.51 -4.92 -1.01
CA LEU A 105 -7.63 -4.00 -1.06
C LEU A 105 -8.82 -4.66 -0.35
N THR A 106 -9.27 -4.06 0.74
CA THR A 106 -10.34 -4.61 1.58
C THR A 106 -11.69 -3.97 1.32
N VAL A 107 -11.68 -2.69 0.92
CA VAL A 107 -12.87 -1.93 0.54
C VAL A 107 -12.57 -1.12 -0.72
N PHE A 108 -13.50 -1.14 -1.65
CA PHE A 108 -13.49 -0.24 -2.81
C PHE A 108 -14.92 0.19 -3.13
N ARG A 109 -15.21 1.46 -2.94
CA ARG A 109 -16.50 2.08 -3.32
C ARG A 109 -16.20 3.17 -4.33
N ALA A 110 -16.55 2.88 -5.59
CA ALA A 110 -16.20 3.71 -6.75
C ALA A 110 -17.13 4.92 -6.96
N TYR A 111 -18.18 5.05 -6.18
CA TYR A 111 -19.17 6.14 -6.25
C TYR A 111 -19.29 6.85 -4.91
N ALA A 112 -19.69 8.11 -4.98
CA ALA A 112 -19.76 9.00 -3.83
C ALA A 112 -20.75 8.51 -2.75
N PRO A 113 -20.37 8.58 -1.47
CA PRO A 113 -19.05 8.92 -0.97
C PRO A 113 -18.03 7.80 -1.24
N LEU A 114 -16.87 8.15 -1.83
CA LEU A 114 -15.81 7.19 -2.14
C LEU A 114 -15.27 6.53 -0.88
N ALA A 115 -14.87 5.26 -0.97
CA ALA A 115 -14.16 4.60 0.13
C ALA A 115 -13.11 3.63 -0.40
N VAL A 116 -11.95 3.61 0.26
CA VAL A 116 -10.84 2.71 -0.06
C VAL A 116 -10.26 2.16 1.24
N GLY A 117 -10.28 0.85 1.38
CA GLY A 117 -9.68 0.14 2.51
C GLY A 117 -8.42 -0.60 2.09
N TRP A 118 -7.36 -0.42 2.85
CA TRP A 118 -6.06 -1.05 2.62
C TRP A 118 -5.65 -1.90 3.82
N ARG A 119 -5.21 -3.12 3.55
CA ARG A 119 -4.49 -3.95 4.51
C ARG A 119 -3.14 -4.29 3.96
N MET A 120 -2.10 -3.91 4.68
CA MET A 120 -0.73 -4.10 4.26
C MET A 120 0.10 -4.73 5.37
N LYS A 121 1.08 -5.56 5.00
CA LYS A 121 2.00 -6.20 5.95
C LYS A 121 3.38 -6.35 5.31
N MET A 122 4.39 -5.81 5.97
CA MET A 122 5.78 -5.94 5.56
C MET A 122 6.50 -6.95 6.47
N VAL A 123 7.11 -7.93 5.87
CA VAL A 123 7.77 -9.05 6.57
C VAL A 123 9.20 -9.17 6.10
N ASP A 124 10.13 -9.24 7.05
CA ASP A 124 11.54 -9.53 6.80
C ASP A 124 11.70 -10.93 6.18
N THR A 125 12.52 -11.05 5.12
CA THR A 125 12.68 -12.31 4.39
C THR A 125 13.50 -13.36 5.14
N GLN A 126 14.38 -12.95 6.04
CA GLN A 126 15.27 -13.83 6.79
C GLN A 126 14.68 -14.21 8.14
N THR A 127 14.30 -13.21 8.94
CA THR A 127 13.82 -13.42 10.31
C THR A 127 12.34 -13.76 10.39
N ARG A 128 11.56 -13.49 9.34
CA ARG A 128 10.09 -13.61 9.29
C ARG A 128 9.38 -12.64 10.25
N GLN A 129 10.10 -11.67 10.77
CA GLN A 129 9.56 -10.65 11.64
C GLN A 129 8.64 -9.70 10.84
N ILE A 130 7.50 -9.36 11.40
CA ILE A 130 6.65 -8.29 10.87
C ILE A 130 7.34 -6.97 11.19
N LEU A 131 7.78 -6.26 10.16
CA LEU A 131 8.45 -4.97 10.28
C LEU A 131 7.45 -3.82 10.37
N TRP A 132 6.33 -3.95 9.66
CA TRP A 132 5.29 -2.95 9.61
C TRP A 132 3.97 -3.58 9.17
N SER A 133 2.86 -3.06 9.67
CA SER A 133 1.54 -3.40 9.15
C SER A 133 0.57 -2.25 9.31
N ALA A 134 -0.42 -2.20 8.44
CA ALA A 134 -1.54 -1.25 8.48
C ALA A 134 -2.83 -1.94 8.07
N ASP A 135 -3.94 -1.53 8.68
CA ASP A 135 -5.30 -1.91 8.28
C ASP A 135 -6.20 -0.68 8.43
N GLU A 136 -6.43 0.06 7.35
CA GLU A 136 -7.03 1.38 7.37
C GLU A 136 -8.14 1.50 6.33
N LEU A 137 -9.21 2.21 6.73
CA LEU A 137 -10.32 2.59 5.87
C LEU A 137 -10.34 4.11 5.70
N PHE A 138 -10.21 4.56 4.47
CA PHE A 138 -10.41 5.96 4.09
C PHE A 138 -11.82 6.08 3.49
N ASP A 139 -12.68 6.87 4.13
CA ASP A 139 -14.06 7.12 3.67
C ASP A 139 -14.24 8.63 3.41
N ALA A 140 -14.53 9.00 2.16
CA ALA A 140 -14.79 10.39 1.78
C ALA A 140 -16.09 10.96 2.38
N GLY A 141 -16.92 10.14 2.99
CA GLY A 141 -18.01 10.56 3.85
C GLY A 141 -17.55 11.22 5.15
N GLU A 142 -16.33 10.89 5.60
CA GLU A 142 -15.72 11.50 6.77
C GLU A 142 -15.03 12.82 6.39
N PRO A 143 -15.40 13.96 7.03
CA PRO A 143 -14.83 15.26 6.68
C PRO A 143 -13.31 15.33 6.76
N SER A 144 -12.69 14.63 7.70
CA SER A 144 -11.23 14.56 7.87
C SER A 144 -10.53 13.90 6.69
N ALA A 145 -11.06 12.77 6.19
CA ALA A 145 -10.53 12.06 5.04
C ALA A 145 -10.66 12.88 3.75
N LEU A 146 -11.81 13.54 3.56
CA LEU A 146 -12.03 14.40 2.41
C LEU A 146 -11.12 15.63 2.41
N ASN A 147 -10.92 16.27 3.57
CA ASN A 147 -10.00 17.41 3.69
C ASN A 147 -8.56 17.00 3.44
N GLY A 148 -8.11 15.87 4.01
CA GLY A 148 -6.78 15.34 3.74
C GLY A 148 -6.55 15.06 2.25
N ALA A 149 -7.56 14.51 1.56
CA ALA A 149 -7.49 14.26 0.12
C ALA A 149 -7.38 15.56 -0.70
N ARG A 150 -8.10 16.61 -0.32
CA ARG A 150 -7.99 17.95 -0.93
C ARG A 150 -6.61 18.57 -0.73
N HIS A 151 -6.08 18.51 0.50
CA HIS A 151 -4.75 19.04 0.79
C HIS A 151 -3.66 18.29 0.03
N TYR A 152 -3.76 16.96 -0.04
CA TYR A 152 -2.85 16.14 -0.81
C TYR A 152 -2.86 16.52 -2.29
N GLN A 153 -4.04 16.63 -2.91
CA GLN A 153 -4.16 17.01 -4.32
C GLN A 153 -3.61 18.41 -4.58
N SER A 154 -3.90 19.36 -3.71
CA SER A 154 -3.39 20.74 -3.86
C SER A 154 -1.87 20.78 -3.81
N ALA A 155 -1.23 19.94 -2.99
CA ALA A 155 0.22 19.83 -2.90
C ALA A 155 0.82 19.17 -4.17
N GLU A 156 0.19 18.11 -4.70
CA GLU A 156 0.63 17.42 -5.92
C GLU A 156 0.52 18.30 -7.17
N LEU A 157 -0.54 19.10 -7.27
CA LEU A 157 -0.80 19.99 -8.43
C LEU A 157 -0.03 21.31 -8.38
N ARG A 158 0.85 21.53 -7.39
CA ARG A 158 1.71 22.73 -7.26
C ARG A 158 0.99 24.06 -7.49
N GLY A 159 -0.20 24.23 -6.91
CA GLY A 159 -0.94 25.50 -6.92
C GLY A 159 -1.93 25.68 -8.07
N SER A 160 -2.15 24.71 -8.96
CA SER A 160 -3.37 24.70 -9.74
C SER A 160 -4.55 24.39 -8.80
N GLN A 161 -5.71 25.00 -9.07
CA GLN A 161 -6.88 24.79 -8.20
C GLN A 161 -7.18 23.30 -8.12
N ALA A 162 -7.19 22.75 -6.89
CA ALA A 162 -7.62 21.40 -6.66
C ALA A 162 -9.06 21.26 -7.16
N ASP A 163 -9.28 20.34 -8.10
CA ASP A 163 -10.61 20.05 -8.59
C ASP A 163 -11.36 19.24 -7.52
N ASP A 164 -12.18 19.94 -6.72
CA ASP A 164 -13.01 19.33 -5.67
C ASP A 164 -13.92 18.23 -6.24
N TRP A 165 -14.33 18.40 -7.50
CA TRP A 165 -15.13 17.39 -8.19
C TRP A 165 -14.34 16.10 -8.43
N GLY A 166 -13.08 16.20 -8.85
CA GLY A 166 -12.21 15.06 -9.10
C GLY A 166 -11.99 14.23 -7.83
N ILE A 167 -11.69 14.86 -6.70
CA ILE A 167 -11.49 14.16 -5.42
C ILE A 167 -12.75 13.43 -4.94
N ARG A 168 -13.92 14.03 -5.15
CA ARG A 168 -15.19 13.44 -4.71
C ARG A 168 -15.68 12.32 -5.62
N ASN A 169 -15.25 12.29 -6.87
CA ASN A 169 -15.83 11.42 -7.90
C ASN A 169 -14.80 10.54 -8.62
N SER A 170 -13.48 10.69 -8.34
CA SER A 170 -12.45 9.84 -8.91
C SER A 170 -11.92 8.84 -7.88
N PRO A 171 -12.32 7.57 -7.95
CA PRO A 171 -11.80 6.51 -7.07
C PRO A 171 -10.27 6.37 -7.14
N ARG A 172 -9.70 6.62 -8.31
CA ARG A 172 -8.25 6.58 -8.53
C ARG A 172 -7.53 7.68 -7.75
N GLN A 173 -8.01 8.94 -7.81
CA GLN A 173 -7.39 10.06 -7.09
C GLN A 173 -7.55 9.90 -5.57
N PHE A 174 -8.71 9.46 -5.11
CA PHE A 174 -8.92 9.18 -3.70
C PHE A 174 -8.09 8.00 -3.21
N GLY A 175 -7.98 6.93 -4.02
CA GLY A 175 -7.11 5.79 -3.75
C GLY A 175 -5.62 6.17 -3.72
N GLN A 176 -5.20 7.12 -4.56
CA GLN A 176 -3.84 7.67 -4.56
C GLN A 176 -3.53 8.40 -3.25
N TYR A 177 -4.44 9.26 -2.79
CA TYR A 177 -4.33 9.90 -1.48
C TYR A 177 -4.19 8.88 -0.35
N ALA A 178 -5.08 7.88 -0.30
CA ALA A 178 -5.05 6.84 0.72
C ALA A 178 -3.73 6.04 0.70
N ALA A 179 -3.24 5.67 -0.49
CA ALA A 179 -1.95 4.99 -0.65
C ALA A 179 -0.78 5.86 -0.18
N ALA A 180 -0.77 7.15 -0.52
CA ALA A 180 0.24 8.10 -0.08
C ALA A 180 0.30 8.26 1.44
N GLN A 181 -0.86 8.30 2.11
CA GLN A 181 -0.95 8.39 3.57
C GLN A 181 -0.31 7.17 4.26
N LEU A 182 -0.49 5.98 3.71
CA LEU A 182 0.12 4.76 4.24
C LEU A 182 1.60 4.66 3.87
N ALA A 183 1.97 5.01 2.64
CA ALA A 183 3.37 5.03 2.20
C ALA A 183 4.24 5.96 3.05
N ALA A 184 3.72 7.13 3.45
CA ALA A 184 4.39 8.08 4.33
C ALA A 184 4.63 7.54 5.76
N ARG A 185 3.94 6.47 6.16
CA ARG A 185 4.06 5.82 7.49
C ARG A 185 4.93 4.56 7.47
N LEU A 186 5.45 4.18 6.31
CA LEU A 186 6.41 3.09 6.22
C LEU A 186 7.71 3.44 6.94
N PRO A 187 8.34 2.48 7.62
CA PRO A 187 9.62 2.71 8.27
C PRO A 187 10.69 2.97 7.21
N GLY A 188 11.42 4.07 7.37
CA GLY A 188 12.56 4.40 6.53
C GLY A 188 13.86 3.80 7.05
N GLN A 189 14.91 3.84 6.21
CA GLN A 189 16.26 3.54 6.64
C GLN A 189 16.64 4.46 7.81
N GLN A 190 17.06 3.89 8.93
CA GLN A 190 17.77 4.67 9.93
C GLN A 190 19.09 5.11 9.29
N LYS A 191 19.18 6.38 8.89
CA LYS A 191 20.49 6.96 8.54
C LYS A 191 21.36 6.84 9.78
N SER A 192 22.30 5.91 9.74
CA SER A 192 23.39 5.84 10.71
C SER A 192 24.06 7.23 10.74
N ARG A 193 23.98 7.90 11.91
CA ARG A 193 24.73 9.12 12.18
C ARG A 193 26.19 8.78 12.42
#